data_23b85bb4e21cdd5a0a51811678f26c20
#
_entry.id   23b85bb4e21cdd5a0a51811678f26c20
#
_cell.length_a   1.000
_cell.length_b   1.000
_cell.length_c   1.000
_cell.angle_alpha   90.00
_cell.angle_beta   90.00
_cell.angle_gamma   90.00
#
_symmetry.space_group_name_H-M   'P 1'
#
loop_
_entity.id
_entity.type
_entity.pdbx_description
1 polymer ?
#
loop_
_entity_poly.entity_id
_entity_poly.type
_entity_poly.pdbx_seq_one_letter_code
_entity_poly.pdbx_strand_id
1 'polypeptide(L)'
;MTVHLHHIPFVYMTATALFCAIALGCSHRMVVEEPTVSLVTPAQAVDLSRTAMQDLNNFSFELTHPQGFTTLAGSLEMTKAGGIVTSNGFDINAEAKIGRAFVRVEAIVINDKTWMTNPLTGMWSQVAPEDSPFSSLDPVKLVADILGETQNGRYEENEQVSNELIILGQIPAITLTAIVGEVQREAMPDVSLTLDAQSYLLKKIVITGIAQPEDESNTIRVITLSNFNATVSLQPPS
;
A
#
# COMPACT_ATOMS: atom_id res chain seq x y z
N MET A 1 -47.74 -67.84 33.50
CA MET A 1 -49.21 -67.88 33.30
C MET A 1 -49.44 -67.62 31.84
N THR A 2 -49.76 -68.70 31.08
CA THR A 2 -50.57 -68.78 29.86
C THR A 2 -50.15 -68.02 28.62
N VAL A 3 -49.41 -68.56 27.64
CA VAL A 3 -49.72 -69.48 26.49
C VAL A 3 -50.93 -69.04 25.64
N HIS A 4 -50.60 -68.77 24.35
CA HIS A 4 -51.26 -69.30 23.12
C HIS A 4 -50.63 -68.54 21.90
N LEU A 5 -49.89 -69.15 21.09
CA LEU A 5 -49.95 -70.18 20.00
C LEU A 5 -51.20 -70.12 19.12
N HIS A 6 -51.09 -69.85 17.85
CA HIS A 6 -51.71 -70.50 16.66
C HIS A 6 -51.45 -69.67 15.40
N HIS A 7 -50.89 -70.15 14.48
CA HIS A 7 -51.01 -71.12 13.39
C HIS A 7 -50.90 -70.48 12.01
N ILE A 8 -50.01 -71.08 11.23
CA ILE A 8 -49.81 -71.01 9.79
C ILE A 8 -50.97 -71.64 9.05
N PRO A 9 -51.29 -71.29 7.78
CA PRO A 9 -50.73 -71.97 6.62
C PRO A 9 -50.51 -71.01 5.38
N PHE A 10 -49.48 -71.24 4.62
CA PHE A 10 -49.15 -72.10 3.51
C PHE A 10 -49.90 -71.82 2.19
N VAL A 11 -49.07 -71.68 1.11
CA VAL A 11 -49.31 -71.97 -0.33
C VAL A 11 -50.03 -70.92 -1.18
N TYR A 12 -49.39 -70.33 -2.17
CA TYR A 12 -49.22 -70.82 -3.53
C TYR A 12 -48.21 -69.99 -4.33
N MET A 13 -47.36 -70.71 -4.95
CA MET A 13 -46.44 -70.51 -6.00
C MET A 13 -47.11 -70.11 -7.32
N THR A 14 -46.68 -69.07 -7.97
CA THR A 14 -46.66 -69.00 -9.45
C THR A 14 -45.44 -68.15 -9.93
N ALA A 15 -44.65 -68.82 -10.73
CA ALA A 15 -43.54 -68.24 -11.49
C ALA A 15 -44.08 -67.46 -12.70
N THR A 16 -43.51 -66.29 -12.98
CA THR A 16 -43.51 -65.77 -14.37
C THR A 16 -42.29 -64.86 -14.60
N ALA A 17 -41.51 -65.28 -15.53
CA ALA A 17 -40.41 -64.83 -16.30
C ALA A 17 -40.14 -63.26 -16.37
N LEU A 18 -38.91 -62.94 -16.20
CA LEU A 18 -37.95 -62.40 -17.16
C LEU A 18 -38.37 -61.10 -17.86
N PHE A 19 -37.75 -59.97 -17.42
CA PHE A 19 -37.32 -58.95 -18.36
C PHE A 19 -36.08 -58.20 -17.76
N CYS A 20 -34.91 -58.51 -18.23
CA CYS A 20 -33.68 -57.72 -18.05
C CYS A 20 -33.83 -56.45 -18.89
N ALA A 21 -34.05 -55.31 -18.24
CA ALA A 21 -33.78 -53.99 -18.84
C ALA A 21 -32.51 -53.42 -18.18
N ILE A 22 -31.39 -53.57 -18.87
CA ILE A 22 -30.14 -52.89 -18.54
C ILE A 22 -30.33 -51.42 -18.91
N ALA A 23 -30.72 -50.58 -17.95
CA ALA A 23 -30.64 -49.11 -18.08
C ALA A 23 -29.21 -48.72 -17.77
N LEU A 24 -28.38 -48.54 -18.81
CA LEU A 24 -27.13 -47.78 -18.76
C LEU A 24 -27.48 -46.34 -18.45
N GLY A 25 -27.61 -46.00 -17.18
CA GLY A 25 -27.65 -44.65 -16.68
C GLY A 25 -26.27 -44.02 -16.81
N CYS A 26 -26.02 -43.27 -17.88
CA CYS A 26 -24.92 -42.33 -17.94
C CYS A 26 -25.15 -41.25 -16.82
N SER A 27 -24.53 -41.48 -15.69
CA SER A 27 -24.38 -40.48 -14.65
C SER A 27 -23.46 -39.39 -15.23
N HIS A 28 -24.03 -38.40 -15.89
CA HIS A 28 -23.34 -37.14 -16.11
C HIS A 28 -23.13 -36.50 -14.74
N ARG A 29 -21.97 -36.79 -14.17
CA ARG A 29 -21.45 -36.02 -13.04
C ARG A 29 -21.22 -34.60 -13.59
N MET A 30 -22.20 -33.69 -13.39
CA MET A 30 -21.94 -32.28 -13.55
C MET A 30 -20.80 -31.96 -12.56
N VAL A 31 -19.61 -31.80 -13.11
CA VAL A 31 -18.56 -31.08 -12.42
C VAL A 31 -19.08 -29.65 -12.34
N VAL A 32 -19.64 -29.29 -11.19
CA VAL A 32 -19.82 -27.89 -10.84
C VAL A 32 -18.41 -27.36 -10.72
N GLU A 33 -17.89 -26.71 -11.77
CA GLU A 33 -16.72 -25.86 -11.64
C GLU A 33 -17.11 -24.80 -10.61
N GLU A 34 -16.59 -24.96 -9.39
CA GLU A 34 -16.57 -23.84 -8.46
C GLU A 34 -15.93 -22.65 -9.20
N PRO A 35 -16.56 -21.47 -9.17
CA PRO A 35 -15.96 -20.29 -9.79
C PRO A 35 -14.60 -20.11 -9.13
N THR A 36 -13.54 -20.41 -9.86
CA THR A 36 -12.18 -20.02 -9.47
C THR A 36 -12.19 -18.50 -9.41
N VAL A 37 -12.30 -17.96 -8.20
CA VAL A 37 -12.06 -16.54 -7.97
C VAL A 37 -10.61 -16.33 -8.41
N SER A 38 -10.45 -15.75 -9.59
CA SER A 38 -9.13 -15.39 -10.11
C SER A 38 -8.58 -14.33 -9.17
N LEU A 39 -7.71 -14.74 -8.25
CA LEU A 39 -7.00 -13.82 -7.38
C LEU A 39 -6.19 -12.88 -8.27
N VAL A 40 -6.36 -11.58 -8.07
CA VAL A 40 -5.57 -10.55 -8.73
C VAL A 40 -4.10 -10.81 -8.42
N THR A 41 -3.24 -10.82 -9.44
CA THR A 41 -1.80 -11.01 -9.22
C THR A 41 -1.20 -9.78 -8.53
N PRO A 42 -0.02 -9.89 -7.86
CA PRO A 42 0.64 -8.73 -7.25
C PRO A 42 0.85 -7.57 -8.24
N ALA A 43 1.28 -7.87 -9.47
CA ALA A 43 1.47 -6.87 -10.51
C ALA A 43 0.15 -6.17 -10.89
N GLN A 44 -0.93 -6.93 -11.06
CA GLN A 44 -2.25 -6.35 -11.33
C GLN A 44 -2.76 -5.50 -10.16
N ALA A 45 -2.53 -5.92 -8.91
CA ALA A 45 -2.93 -5.15 -7.73
C ALA A 45 -2.16 -3.82 -7.65
N VAL A 46 -0.87 -3.82 -7.97
CA VAL A 46 -0.05 -2.60 -8.06
C VAL A 46 -0.55 -1.67 -9.17
N ASP A 47 -0.89 -2.20 -10.35
CA ASP A 47 -1.45 -1.39 -11.44
C ASP A 47 -2.82 -0.79 -11.10
N LEU A 48 -3.69 -1.55 -10.43
CA LEU A 48 -4.97 -1.05 -9.92
C LEU A 48 -4.75 0.03 -8.86
N SER A 49 -3.78 -0.17 -7.96
CA SER A 49 -3.42 0.83 -6.96
C SER A 49 -2.91 2.12 -7.62
N ARG A 50 -2.04 2.02 -8.61
CA ARG A 50 -1.56 3.19 -9.36
C ARG A 50 -2.72 4.00 -9.95
N THR A 51 -3.68 3.32 -10.58
CA THR A 51 -4.88 3.97 -11.12
C THR A 51 -5.71 4.63 -10.02
N ALA A 52 -5.99 3.89 -8.93
CA ALA A 52 -6.78 4.42 -7.81
C ALA A 52 -6.13 5.65 -7.14
N MET A 53 -4.80 5.67 -7.04
CA MET A 53 -4.07 6.81 -6.48
C MET A 53 -4.05 8.02 -7.43
N GLN A 54 -4.01 7.81 -8.75
CA GLN A 54 -4.07 8.89 -9.75
C GLN A 54 -5.44 9.60 -9.78
N ASP A 55 -6.50 8.90 -9.43
CA ASP A 55 -7.87 9.46 -9.40
C ASP A 55 -8.17 10.29 -8.14
N LEU A 56 -7.21 10.39 -7.19
CA LEU A 56 -7.39 11.16 -5.97
C LEU A 56 -7.23 12.66 -6.21
N ASN A 57 -8.12 13.45 -5.57
CA ASN A 57 -7.98 14.90 -5.51
C ASN A 57 -6.99 15.34 -4.42
N ASN A 58 -6.92 14.57 -3.34
CA ASN A 58 -6.04 14.84 -2.20
C ASN A 58 -5.89 13.61 -1.31
N PHE A 59 -4.84 13.63 -0.51
CA PHE A 59 -4.59 12.69 0.58
C PHE A 59 -3.68 13.32 1.64
N SER A 60 -3.72 12.79 2.87
CA SER A 60 -2.74 13.08 3.90
C SER A 60 -1.62 12.06 3.89
N PHE A 61 -0.41 12.48 4.21
CA PHE A 61 0.73 11.58 4.38
C PHE A 61 1.44 11.80 5.71
N GLU A 62 2.08 10.75 6.21
CA GLU A 62 3.02 10.78 7.31
C GLU A 62 4.24 9.94 6.96
N LEU A 63 5.43 10.53 7.04
CA LEU A 63 6.71 9.84 6.92
C LEU A 63 7.35 9.75 8.30
N THR A 64 7.74 8.55 8.70
CA THR A 64 8.48 8.28 9.93
C THR A 64 9.69 7.40 9.65
N HIS A 65 10.70 7.49 10.53
CA HIS A 65 11.90 6.68 10.46
C HIS A 65 12.03 5.88 11.76
N PRO A 66 11.52 4.64 11.82
CA PRO A 66 11.80 3.74 12.94
C PRO A 66 13.29 3.51 13.15
N GLN A 67 14.06 3.56 12.05
CA GLN A 67 15.52 3.47 12.04
C GLN A 67 16.11 4.39 10.96
N GLY A 68 17.08 5.22 11.35
CA GLY A 68 17.73 6.16 10.43
C GLY A 68 16.99 7.49 10.27
N PHE A 69 17.21 8.16 9.16
CA PHE A 69 16.65 9.47 8.79
C PHE A 69 16.71 9.66 7.27
N THR A 70 16.17 10.76 6.80
CA THR A 70 16.36 11.21 5.40
C THR A 70 17.16 12.51 5.41
N THR A 71 18.31 12.53 4.72
CA THR A 71 19.10 13.73 4.52
C THR A 71 18.50 14.57 3.40
N LEU A 72 18.12 15.78 3.73
CA LEU A 72 17.68 16.81 2.78
C LEU A 72 18.81 17.79 2.49
N ALA A 73 18.58 18.73 1.56
CA ALA A 73 19.52 19.79 1.24
C ALA A 73 19.97 20.56 2.51
N GLY A 74 21.25 20.96 2.57
CA GLY A 74 21.81 21.66 3.73
C GLY A 74 22.08 20.79 4.96
N SER A 75 22.23 19.49 4.78
CA SER A 75 22.51 18.52 5.86
C SER A 75 21.39 18.47 6.93
N LEU A 76 20.14 18.67 6.50
CA LEU A 76 18.97 18.56 7.35
C LEU A 76 18.58 17.09 7.46
N GLU A 77 18.75 16.48 8.61
CA GLU A 77 18.38 15.10 8.91
C GLU A 77 16.91 15.02 9.32
N MET A 78 16.02 14.79 8.36
CA MET A 78 14.58 14.66 8.61
C MET A 78 14.27 13.31 9.26
N THR A 79 13.64 13.34 10.43
CA THR A 79 13.24 12.14 11.17
C THR A 79 11.75 11.85 11.07
N LYS A 80 10.95 12.89 10.83
CA LYS A 80 9.51 12.79 10.65
C LYS A 80 9.03 13.91 9.74
N ALA A 81 8.02 13.61 8.93
CA ALA A 81 7.26 14.62 8.21
C ALA A 81 5.81 14.20 8.07
N GLY A 82 4.92 15.15 7.88
CA GLY A 82 3.52 14.87 7.58
C GLY A 82 2.85 16.08 6.97
N GLY A 83 1.77 15.86 6.26
CA GLY A 83 1.07 16.95 5.58
C GLY A 83 -0.07 16.48 4.72
N ILE A 84 -0.54 17.40 3.88
CA ILE A 84 -1.65 17.17 2.96
C ILE A 84 -1.17 17.47 1.55
N VAL A 85 -1.51 16.60 0.64
CA VAL A 85 -1.27 16.76 -0.81
C VAL A 85 -2.60 17.04 -1.49
N THR A 86 -2.62 17.98 -2.39
CA THR A 86 -3.76 18.34 -3.23
C THR A 86 -3.34 18.46 -4.69
N SER A 87 -4.29 18.59 -5.60
CA SER A 87 -4.00 18.76 -7.03
C SER A 87 -3.23 20.07 -7.37
N ASN A 88 -3.20 21.05 -6.46
CA ASN A 88 -2.54 22.35 -6.67
C ASN A 88 -1.33 22.59 -5.76
N GLY A 89 -0.93 21.59 -4.97
CA GLY A 89 0.22 21.69 -4.09
C GLY A 89 0.15 20.81 -2.85
N PHE A 90 0.97 21.12 -1.87
CA PHE A 90 1.02 20.38 -0.62
C PHE A 90 1.41 21.30 0.54
N ASP A 91 1.07 20.89 1.76
CA ASP A 91 1.72 21.36 2.96
C ASP A 91 2.61 20.26 3.55
N ILE A 92 3.59 20.67 4.34
CA ILE A 92 4.46 19.75 5.05
C ILE A 92 4.89 20.35 6.39
N ASN A 93 4.87 19.54 7.43
CA ASN A 93 5.46 19.82 8.73
C ASN A 93 6.53 18.74 8.97
N ALA A 94 7.79 19.14 9.05
CA ALA A 94 8.92 18.24 9.21
C ALA A 94 9.64 18.49 10.54
N GLU A 95 9.99 17.39 11.20
CA GLU A 95 10.91 17.36 12.34
C GLU A 95 12.26 16.87 11.86
N ALA A 96 13.29 17.63 12.16
CA ALA A 96 14.63 17.35 11.66
C ALA A 96 15.71 17.75 12.68
N LYS A 97 16.95 17.36 12.35
CA LYS A 97 18.15 17.78 13.09
C LYS A 97 19.09 18.56 12.15
N ILE A 98 19.72 19.57 12.69
CA ILE A 98 20.87 20.25 12.10
C ILE A 98 22.01 20.12 13.11
N GLY A 99 22.92 19.19 12.87
CA GLY A 99 23.95 18.84 13.86
C GLY A 99 23.32 18.30 15.14
N ARG A 100 23.38 19.08 16.25
CA ARG A 100 22.79 18.70 17.55
C ARG A 100 21.44 19.37 17.84
N ALA A 101 20.99 20.27 17.00
CA ALA A 101 19.77 21.02 17.21
C ALA A 101 18.57 20.30 16.57
N PHE A 102 17.50 20.13 17.35
CA PHE A 102 16.20 19.73 16.81
C PHE A 102 15.47 20.96 16.30
N VAL A 103 14.97 20.87 15.11
CA VAL A 103 14.23 21.94 14.46
C VAL A 103 12.90 21.41 13.90
N ARG A 104 11.92 22.31 13.83
CA ARG A 104 10.69 22.06 13.08
C ARG A 104 10.65 23.05 11.92
N VAL A 105 10.33 22.54 10.75
CA VAL A 105 10.18 23.31 9.53
C VAL A 105 8.81 23.02 8.95
N GLU A 106 8.06 24.07 8.67
CA GLU A 106 6.78 23.97 7.97
C GLU A 106 6.93 24.65 6.60
N ALA A 107 6.35 24.03 5.58
CA ALA A 107 6.30 24.63 4.27
C ALA A 107 4.92 24.44 3.64
N ILE A 108 4.52 25.37 2.81
CA ILE A 108 3.31 25.30 1.99
C ILE A 108 3.70 25.64 0.56
N VAL A 109 3.38 24.73 -0.35
CA VAL A 109 3.59 24.91 -1.79
C VAL A 109 2.22 24.96 -2.44
N ILE A 110 1.92 26.06 -3.10
CA ILE A 110 0.68 26.24 -3.86
C ILE A 110 1.06 26.76 -5.24
N ASN A 111 0.80 25.97 -6.27
CA ASN A 111 1.27 26.23 -7.62
C ASN A 111 2.79 26.51 -7.63
N ASP A 112 3.20 27.70 -8.10
CA ASP A 112 4.61 28.09 -8.21
C ASP A 112 5.12 28.88 -6.99
N LYS A 113 4.35 28.93 -5.88
CA LYS A 113 4.70 29.72 -4.69
C LYS A 113 5.00 28.82 -3.52
N THR A 114 6.12 29.10 -2.86
CA THR A 114 6.57 28.38 -1.67
C THR A 114 6.66 29.35 -0.50
N TRP A 115 6.04 28.96 0.61
CA TRP A 115 6.20 29.61 1.91
C TRP A 115 6.83 28.60 2.86
N MET A 116 7.71 29.09 3.72
CA MET A 116 8.40 28.24 4.69
C MET A 116 8.64 28.99 5.99
N THR A 117 8.61 28.27 7.11
CA THR A 117 9.02 28.83 8.39
C THR A 117 10.55 28.85 8.50
N ASN A 118 11.08 29.90 9.07
CA ASN A 118 12.47 29.91 9.52
C ASN A 118 12.61 28.93 10.70
N PRO A 119 13.49 27.94 10.63
CA PRO A 119 13.58 26.88 11.65
C PRO A 119 14.01 27.37 13.05
N LEU A 120 14.57 28.58 13.16
CA LEU A 120 15.00 29.14 14.43
C LEU A 120 13.97 30.07 15.06
N THR A 121 13.20 30.80 14.23
CA THR A 121 12.25 31.82 14.73
C THR A 121 10.79 31.41 14.58
N GLY A 122 10.49 30.40 13.76
CA GLY A 122 9.13 29.99 13.42
C GLY A 122 8.38 30.99 12.52
N MET A 123 9.05 32.04 12.06
CA MET A 123 8.40 33.09 11.23
C MET A 123 8.25 32.61 9.79
N TRP A 124 7.07 32.77 9.23
CA TRP A 124 6.78 32.47 7.83
C TRP A 124 7.39 33.50 6.89
N SER A 125 7.92 33.05 5.78
CA SER A 125 8.35 33.88 4.67
C SER A 125 8.10 33.18 3.34
N GLN A 126 7.82 33.94 2.31
CA GLN A 126 7.84 33.42 0.95
C GLN A 126 9.29 33.26 0.52
N VAL A 127 9.66 32.11 -0.01
CA VAL A 127 11.00 31.76 -0.48
C VAL A 127 10.96 31.38 -1.95
N ALA A 128 12.09 31.51 -2.63
CA ALA A 128 12.22 30.95 -3.96
C ALA A 128 12.16 29.41 -3.84
N PRO A 129 11.48 28.70 -4.78
CA PRO A 129 11.36 27.24 -4.70
C PRO A 129 12.70 26.53 -4.52
N GLU A 130 13.75 26.97 -5.20
CA GLU A 130 15.12 26.44 -5.16
C GLU A 130 15.82 26.61 -3.81
N ASP A 131 15.37 27.57 -2.99
CA ASP A 131 15.90 27.82 -1.64
C ASP A 131 15.21 26.95 -0.58
N SER A 132 14.16 26.21 -0.95
CA SER A 132 13.45 25.31 -0.05
C SER A 132 14.15 23.94 0.02
N PRO A 133 14.39 23.38 1.22
CA PRO A 133 14.88 22.01 1.34
C PRO A 133 13.87 20.96 0.82
N PHE A 134 12.64 21.36 0.54
CA PHE A 134 11.57 20.56 -0.02
C PHE A 134 11.39 20.76 -1.53
N SER A 135 12.32 21.44 -2.21
CA SER A 135 12.23 21.76 -3.65
C SER A 135 12.16 20.52 -4.56
N SER A 136 12.74 19.40 -4.13
CA SER A 136 12.66 18.13 -4.85
C SER A 136 11.44 17.27 -4.47
N LEU A 137 10.69 17.66 -3.44
CA LEU A 137 9.56 16.88 -2.95
C LEU A 137 8.37 17.00 -3.90
N ASP A 138 7.98 15.86 -4.44
CA ASP A 138 6.76 15.67 -5.22
C ASP A 138 6.05 14.40 -4.71
N PRO A 139 5.15 14.54 -3.73
CA PRO A 139 4.52 13.38 -3.11
C PRO A 139 3.64 12.56 -4.06
N VAL A 140 3.02 13.19 -5.06
CA VAL A 140 2.18 12.52 -6.06
C VAL A 140 3.07 11.66 -6.97
N LYS A 141 4.14 12.27 -7.48
CA LYS A 141 5.12 11.58 -8.31
C LYS A 141 5.81 10.45 -7.55
N LEU A 142 6.18 10.67 -6.29
CA LEU A 142 6.80 9.66 -5.44
C LEU A 142 5.94 8.40 -5.34
N VAL A 143 4.65 8.55 -5.03
CA VAL A 143 3.71 7.43 -4.94
C VAL A 143 3.58 6.71 -6.28
N ALA A 144 3.44 7.46 -7.38
CA ALA A 144 3.33 6.90 -8.72
C ALA A 144 4.59 6.14 -9.15
N ASP A 145 5.79 6.70 -8.86
CA ASP A 145 7.07 6.08 -9.18
C ASP A 145 7.29 4.79 -8.35
N ILE A 146 7.00 4.81 -7.05
CA ILE A 146 7.12 3.61 -6.20
C ILE A 146 6.23 2.49 -6.73
N LEU A 147 4.96 2.79 -7.05
CA LEU A 147 4.04 1.79 -7.62
C LEU A 147 4.50 1.33 -9.00
N GLY A 148 5.00 2.24 -9.85
CA GLY A 148 5.44 1.92 -11.21
C GLY A 148 6.73 1.13 -11.30
N GLU A 149 7.66 1.32 -10.35
CA GLU A 149 9.00 0.76 -10.35
C GLU A 149 9.17 -0.44 -9.39
N THR A 150 8.09 -0.86 -8.72
CA THR A 150 8.12 -2.04 -7.84
C THR A 150 8.37 -3.31 -8.66
N GLN A 151 9.48 -3.98 -8.35
CA GLN A 151 9.95 -5.20 -9.01
C GLN A 151 9.82 -6.41 -8.10
N ASN A 152 9.76 -7.62 -8.70
CA ASN A 152 9.70 -8.89 -7.99
C ASN A 152 8.55 -8.98 -6.97
N GLY A 153 7.41 -8.34 -7.28
CA GLY A 153 6.25 -8.26 -6.41
C GLY A 153 5.69 -9.65 -6.07
N ARG A 154 5.51 -9.92 -4.79
CA ARG A 154 4.83 -11.12 -4.27
C ARG A 154 3.95 -10.76 -3.09
N TYR A 155 2.88 -11.49 -2.87
CA TYR A 155 2.10 -11.32 -1.65
C TYR A 155 2.88 -11.78 -0.43
N GLU A 156 2.68 -11.10 0.68
CA GLU A 156 3.15 -11.58 1.97
C GLU A 156 2.37 -12.82 2.36
N GLU A 157 3.09 -13.90 2.76
CA GLU A 157 2.48 -15.14 3.21
C GLU A 157 2.01 -14.98 4.67
N ASN A 158 0.90 -14.33 4.89
CA ASN A 158 0.27 -14.26 6.20
C ASN A 158 -1.19 -14.67 6.12
N GLU A 159 -1.56 -15.55 7.03
CA GLU A 159 -2.94 -16.00 7.18
C GLU A 159 -3.86 -14.81 7.47
N GLN A 160 -4.72 -14.59 6.55
CA GLN A 160 -5.73 -13.62 6.35
C GLN A 160 -6.79 -13.48 7.34
N VAL A 161 -7.02 -12.32 7.82
CA VAL A 161 -8.37 -11.74 7.91
C VAL A 161 -8.28 -10.21 7.80
N SER A 162 -7.35 -9.70 7.04
CA SER A 162 -7.27 -8.25 6.83
C SER A 162 -7.90 -7.90 5.48
N ASN A 163 -8.67 -6.81 5.46
CA ASN A 163 -9.14 -6.20 4.23
C ASN A 163 -7.99 -5.46 3.51
N GLU A 164 -6.79 -6.03 3.58
CA GLU A 164 -5.55 -5.45 3.06
C GLU A 164 -4.76 -6.48 2.26
N LEU A 165 -4.13 -6.03 1.19
CA LEU A 165 -3.17 -6.78 0.40
C LEU A 165 -1.78 -6.24 0.73
N ILE A 166 -0.88 -7.10 1.15
CA ILE A 166 0.52 -6.73 1.41
C ILE A 166 1.38 -7.31 0.30
N ILE A 167 2.05 -6.42 -0.43
CA ILE A 167 2.93 -6.79 -1.54
C ILE A 167 4.37 -6.43 -1.16
N LEU A 168 5.22 -7.43 -1.13
CA LEU A 168 6.65 -7.30 -0.92
C LEU A 168 7.36 -7.26 -2.28
N GLY A 169 8.35 -6.39 -2.41
CA GLY A 169 9.13 -6.25 -3.63
C GLY A 169 10.40 -5.44 -3.39
N GLN A 170 10.98 -4.93 -4.47
CA GLN A 170 12.15 -4.05 -4.45
C GLN A 170 11.93 -2.88 -5.39
N ILE A 171 12.56 -1.75 -5.11
CA ILE A 171 12.55 -0.57 -5.98
C ILE A 171 13.99 -0.08 -6.21
N PRO A 172 14.33 0.43 -7.41
CA PRO A 172 15.59 1.15 -7.59
C PRO A 172 15.63 2.39 -6.70
N ALA A 173 16.75 2.65 -6.02
CA ALA A 173 16.87 3.81 -5.14
C ALA A 173 16.60 5.15 -5.85
N ILE A 174 16.86 5.22 -7.17
CA ILE A 174 16.55 6.39 -8.01
C ILE A 174 15.07 6.78 -7.97
N THR A 175 14.16 5.82 -7.73
CA THR A 175 12.73 6.04 -7.56
C THR A 175 12.42 7.01 -6.41
N LEU A 176 13.31 7.08 -5.42
CA LEU A 176 13.14 7.88 -4.21
C LEU A 176 13.70 9.31 -4.33
N THR A 177 14.17 9.72 -5.52
CA THR A 177 14.77 11.06 -5.72
C THR A 177 13.82 12.20 -5.31
N ALA A 178 12.51 11.99 -5.38
CA ALA A 178 11.52 12.97 -4.96
C ALA A 178 11.45 13.18 -3.43
N ILE A 179 12.07 12.32 -2.63
CA ILE A 179 12.08 12.40 -1.16
C ILE A 179 13.49 12.54 -0.59
N VAL A 180 14.50 11.95 -1.24
CA VAL A 180 15.90 12.05 -0.86
C VAL A 180 16.65 12.90 -1.88
N GLY A 181 17.52 13.81 -1.45
CA GLY A 181 18.21 14.71 -2.37
C GLY A 181 19.23 13.96 -3.24
N GLU A 182 20.10 13.16 -2.62
CA GLU A 182 21.10 12.34 -3.30
C GLU A 182 20.78 10.85 -3.12
N VAL A 183 20.85 10.09 -4.20
CA VAL A 183 20.50 8.65 -4.19
C VAL A 183 21.74 7.79 -4.44
N GLN A 184 21.80 6.65 -3.77
CA GLN A 184 22.75 5.57 -4.06
C GLN A 184 22.23 4.77 -5.25
N ARG A 185 22.62 5.17 -6.47
CA ARG A 185 22.00 4.75 -7.75
C ARG A 185 21.90 3.24 -7.95
N GLU A 186 22.91 2.49 -7.49
CA GLU A 186 22.97 1.03 -7.67
C GLU A 186 22.19 0.26 -6.59
N ALA A 187 21.65 0.95 -5.60
CA ALA A 187 20.95 0.31 -4.50
C ALA A 187 19.51 -0.06 -4.89
N MET A 188 19.06 -1.18 -4.32
CA MET A 188 17.73 -1.76 -4.51
C MET A 188 17.10 -2.03 -3.14
N PRO A 189 16.62 -1.00 -2.43
CA PRO A 189 15.94 -1.19 -1.16
C PRO A 189 14.69 -2.07 -1.32
N ASP A 190 14.40 -2.83 -0.28
CA ASP A 190 13.18 -3.61 -0.19
C ASP A 190 11.98 -2.68 0.04
N VAL A 191 10.85 -3.00 -0.56
CA VAL A 191 9.59 -2.29 -0.36
C VAL A 191 8.48 -3.23 0.05
N SER A 192 7.65 -2.79 1.00
CA SER A 192 6.37 -3.41 1.35
C SER A 192 5.25 -2.40 1.14
N LEU A 193 4.28 -2.78 0.29
CA LEU A 193 3.12 -1.97 -0.05
C LEU A 193 1.88 -2.57 0.60
N THR A 194 1.16 -1.79 1.41
CA THR A 194 -0.13 -2.18 1.97
C THR A 194 -1.25 -1.48 1.21
N LEU A 195 -2.08 -2.24 0.52
CA LEU A 195 -3.22 -1.76 -0.26
C LEU A 195 -4.53 -2.13 0.44
N ASP A 196 -5.54 -1.32 0.31
CA ASP A 196 -6.91 -1.73 0.61
C ASP A 196 -7.39 -2.77 -0.40
N ALA A 197 -7.92 -3.90 0.05
CA ALA A 197 -8.28 -5.02 -0.83
C ALA A 197 -9.49 -4.75 -1.74
N GLN A 198 -10.30 -3.73 -1.44
CA GLN A 198 -11.50 -3.39 -2.21
C GLN A 198 -11.27 -2.22 -3.16
N SER A 199 -10.68 -1.14 -2.65
CA SER A 199 -10.43 0.10 -3.41
C SER A 199 -9.07 0.15 -4.06
N TYR A 200 -8.13 -0.73 -3.70
CA TYR A 200 -6.72 -0.73 -4.08
C TYR A 200 -5.98 0.56 -3.70
N LEU A 201 -6.55 1.40 -2.84
CA LEU A 201 -5.85 2.58 -2.33
C LEU A 201 -4.61 2.17 -1.54
N LEU A 202 -3.49 2.78 -1.85
CA LEU A 202 -2.23 2.57 -1.13
C LEU A 202 -2.31 3.24 0.24
N LYS A 203 -2.22 2.44 1.31
CA LYS A 203 -2.31 2.93 2.70
C LYS A 203 -0.94 3.11 3.35
N LYS A 204 0.00 2.24 3.01
CA LYS A 204 1.32 2.27 3.65
C LYS A 204 2.40 1.77 2.70
N ILE A 205 3.55 2.41 2.79
CA ILE A 205 4.79 2.00 2.14
C ILE A 205 5.84 1.86 3.24
N VAL A 206 6.54 0.74 3.28
CA VAL A 206 7.72 0.54 4.12
C VAL A 206 8.91 0.32 3.18
N ILE A 207 9.92 1.16 3.31
CA ILE A 207 11.16 1.06 2.52
C ILE A 207 12.28 0.70 3.49
N THR A 208 12.98 -0.41 3.23
CA THR A 208 14.05 -0.90 4.09
C THR A 208 15.34 -1.03 3.29
N GLY A 209 16.41 -0.47 3.82
CA GLY A 209 17.74 -0.56 3.24
C GLY A 209 18.28 0.78 2.74
N ILE A 210 19.32 0.70 1.92
CA ILE A 210 20.07 1.85 1.45
C ILE A 210 19.35 2.51 0.27
N ALA A 211 19.04 3.80 0.40
CA ALA A 211 18.52 4.64 -0.66
C ALA A 211 19.43 5.85 -0.94
N GLN A 212 20.07 6.39 0.10
CA GLN A 212 21.00 7.53 0.03
C GLN A 212 22.37 7.14 0.63
N PRO A 213 23.45 7.88 0.36
CA PRO A 213 24.80 7.53 0.82
C PRO A 213 24.95 7.38 2.33
N GLU A 214 24.16 8.13 3.11
CA GLU A 214 24.19 8.13 4.59
C GLU A 214 23.38 6.99 5.22
N ASP A 215 22.65 6.21 4.40
CA ASP A 215 21.85 5.11 4.91
C ASP A 215 22.68 3.92 5.34
N GLU A 216 22.19 3.24 6.36
CA GLU A 216 22.61 1.89 6.76
C GLU A 216 21.67 0.85 6.14
N SER A 217 22.11 -0.41 6.09
CA SER A 217 21.29 -1.51 5.55
C SER A 217 19.98 -1.76 6.29
N ASN A 218 19.86 -1.28 7.52
CA ASN A 218 18.68 -1.36 8.37
C ASN A 218 17.90 -0.03 8.46
N THR A 219 18.21 0.95 7.63
CA THR A 219 17.41 2.18 7.57
C THR A 219 15.98 1.85 7.13
N ILE A 220 14.99 2.37 7.87
CA ILE A 220 13.57 2.13 7.61
C ILE A 220 12.83 3.45 7.46
N ARG A 221 12.16 3.62 6.33
CA ARG A 221 11.22 4.72 6.04
C ARG A 221 9.81 4.16 5.95
N VAL A 222 8.89 4.72 6.70
CA VAL A 222 7.48 4.34 6.68
C VAL A 222 6.67 5.54 6.23
N ILE A 223 5.98 5.41 5.10
CA ILE A 223 5.03 6.41 4.60
C ILE A 223 3.63 5.84 4.78
N THR A 224 2.80 6.54 5.54
CA THR A 224 1.39 6.20 5.71
C THR A 224 0.53 7.22 4.97
N LEU A 225 -0.47 6.75 4.22
CA LEU A 225 -1.39 7.57 3.44
C LEU A 225 -2.81 7.41 4.01
N SER A 226 -3.53 8.50 4.12
CA SER A 226 -4.86 8.54 4.74
C SER A 226 -5.71 9.72 4.25
N ASN A 227 -6.93 9.85 4.76
CA ASN A 227 -7.82 10.97 4.50
C ASN A 227 -8.03 11.26 3.00
N PHE A 228 -8.16 10.21 2.21
CA PHE A 228 -8.34 10.29 0.76
C PHE A 228 -9.60 11.07 0.39
N ASN A 229 -9.48 12.01 -0.55
CA ASN A 229 -10.57 12.86 -1.04
C ASN A 229 -11.32 13.63 0.07
N ALA A 230 -10.62 13.99 1.16
CA ALA A 230 -11.20 14.82 2.21
C ALA A 230 -11.49 16.24 1.71
N THR A 231 -12.42 16.92 2.35
CA THR A 231 -12.68 18.34 2.06
C THR A 231 -11.57 19.20 2.68
N VAL A 232 -10.56 19.55 1.87
CA VAL A 232 -9.40 20.35 2.29
C VAL A 232 -9.12 21.45 1.29
N SER A 233 -8.47 22.52 1.75
CA SER A 233 -8.01 23.62 0.91
C SER A 233 -6.70 24.16 1.49
N LEU A 234 -5.65 24.17 0.69
CA LEU A 234 -4.40 24.81 1.05
C LEU A 234 -4.56 26.33 0.99
N GLN A 235 -4.03 27.05 1.97
CA GLN A 235 -4.04 28.50 2.04
C GLN A 235 -2.61 29.00 2.32
N PRO A 236 -2.21 30.15 1.76
CA PRO A 236 -0.98 30.81 2.19
C PRO A 236 -1.01 31.06 3.70
N PRO A 237 0.14 31.06 4.37
CA PRO A 237 0.21 31.36 5.80
C PRO A 237 -0.26 32.80 6.07
N SER A 238 -0.92 33.00 7.21
CA SER A 238 -1.45 34.31 7.66
C SER A 238 -0.37 35.16 8.32
#